data_03f6bf3a0f15434f31dc912cf3ae2800
#
_entry.id   03f6bf3a0f15434f31dc912cf3ae2800
#
_cell.length_a   1.000
_cell.length_b   1.000
_cell.length_c   1.000
_cell.angle_alpha   90.00
_cell.angle_beta   90.00
_cell.angle_gamma   90.00
#
_symmetry.space_group_name_H-M   'P 1'
#
loop_
_entity.id
_entity.type
_entity.pdbx_description
1 polymer ?
#
loop_
_entity_poly.entity_id
_entity_poly.type
_entity_poly.pdbx_seq_one_letter_code
_entity_poly.pdbx_strand_id
1 'polypeptide(L)'
;MKNNYFFAVLCTSLMISCNTPSDSEKEVLITEQLMVASETTVKGPRLSLVADQPIKNIIFMIGDGTGIAQLYSGQLQEVGPDGYLHAQRLPITGIVKTHADDDLITDSASGATAYSCGIKTNNGVIAQDSEGNECVTLMELAQQAGMKTGLVATSGVTHATP
;
A
#
# COMPACT_ATOMS: atom_id res chain seq x y z
N MET A 1 24.28 18.83 -2.47
CA MET A 1 23.49 18.56 -1.24
C MET A 1 23.08 17.08 -1.30
N LYS A 2 23.63 16.26 -0.43
CA LYS A 2 23.36 14.80 -0.40
C LYS A 2 22.12 14.56 0.48
N ASN A 3 21.02 14.15 -0.12
CA ASN A 3 19.84 13.70 0.63
C ASN A 3 19.99 12.20 0.89
N ASN A 4 20.19 11.84 2.14
CA ASN A 4 20.24 10.45 2.60
C ASN A 4 18.82 10.01 2.96
N TYR A 5 18.32 8.95 2.33
CA TYR A 5 17.06 8.31 2.68
C TYR A 5 17.33 6.90 3.18
N PHE A 6 16.67 6.53 4.28
CA PHE A 6 16.84 5.25 4.97
C PHE A 6 15.69 4.28 4.70
N PHE A 7 16.02 3.03 4.45
CA PHE A 7 15.07 1.91 4.40
C PHE A 7 15.50 0.85 5.42
N ALA A 8 14.59 0.42 6.28
CA ALA A 8 14.81 -0.68 7.21
C ALA A 8 14.14 -1.95 6.70
N VAL A 9 14.92 -2.98 6.42
CA VAL A 9 14.43 -4.36 6.37
C VAL A 9 14.95 -5.01 7.64
N LEU A 10 14.04 -5.36 8.55
CA LEU A 10 14.39 -5.99 9.81
C LEU A 10 14.10 -7.49 9.72
N CYS A 11 15.16 -8.28 9.62
CA CYS A 11 15.12 -9.70 9.92
C CYS A 11 16.17 -9.96 11.01
N THR A 12 15.77 -9.89 12.29
CA THR A 12 16.64 -10.28 13.40
C THR A 12 15.88 -11.19 14.35
N SER A 13 16.41 -12.39 14.50
CA SER A 13 16.09 -13.27 15.64
C SER A 13 16.64 -12.64 16.91
N LEU A 14 15.78 -12.11 17.76
CA LEU A 14 16.15 -11.62 19.08
C LEU A 14 16.15 -12.78 20.09
N MET A 15 17.31 -13.02 20.67
CA MET A 15 17.41 -13.72 21.97
C MET A 15 17.07 -12.71 23.06
N ILE A 16 15.90 -12.86 23.67
CA ILE A 16 15.44 -11.99 24.76
C ILE A 16 16.03 -12.50 26.07
N SER A 17 16.94 -11.72 26.65
CA SER A 17 17.29 -11.80 28.07
C SER A 17 16.17 -11.14 28.89
N CYS A 18 15.75 -11.82 29.97
CA CYS A 18 14.64 -11.41 30.84
C CYS A 18 14.93 -10.17 31.70
N ASN A 19 15.06 -9.00 31.09
CA ASN A 19 14.87 -7.72 31.75
C ASN A 19 13.90 -6.91 30.93
N THR A 20 12.68 -6.68 31.44
CA THR A 20 11.68 -5.84 30.76
C THR A 20 12.08 -4.38 30.94
N PRO A 21 12.48 -3.67 29.87
CA PRO A 21 12.74 -2.24 29.92
C PRO A 21 11.45 -1.47 30.21
N SER A 22 11.57 -0.30 30.85
CA SER A 22 10.45 0.62 31.07
C SER A 22 9.86 1.09 29.72
N ASP A 23 8.59 1.53 29.72
CA ASP A 23 7.92 1.91 28.45
C ASP A 23 8.64 3.06 27.72
N SER A 24 9.29 3.97 28.46
CA SER A 24 10.13 5.02 27.89
C SER A 24 11.42 4.49 27.22
N GLU A 25 12.02 3.43 27.79
CA GLU A 25 13.20 2.79 27.19
C GLU A 25 12.84 1.97 25.94
N LYS A 26 11.64 1.40 25.88
CA LYS A 26 11.14 0.71 24.69
C LYS A 26 10.90 1.69 23.53
N GLU A 27 10.39 2.87 23.81
CA GLU A 27 10.15 3.92 22.82
C GLU A 27 11.47 4.46 22.24
N VAL A 28 12.48 4.66 23.08
CA VAL A 28 13.83 5.06 22.64
C VAL A 28 14.51 3.96 21.83
N LEU A 29 14.41 2.69 22.27
CA LEU A 29 14.98 1.54 21.54
C LEU A 29 14.34 1.35 20.17
N ILE A 30 13.02 1.52 20.04
CA ILE A 30 12.31 1.46 18.76
C ILE A 30 12.75 2.60 17.85
N THR A 31 12.95 3.79 18.40
CA THR A 31 13.39 4.97 17.64
C THR A 31 14.84 4.82 17.17
N GLU A 32 15.74 4.31 18.00
CA GLU A 32 17.14 4.04 17.61
C GLU A 32 17.26 2.90 16.58
N GLN A 33 16.48 1.82 16.71
CA GLN A 33 16.50 0.72 15.75
C GLN A 33 15.90 1.13 14.38
N LEU A 34 14.95 2.07 14.34
CA LEU A 34 14.47 2.68 13.10
C LEU A 34 15.52 3.60 12.45
N MET A 35 16.49 4.08 13.21
CA MET A 35 17.55 4.98 12.73
C MET A 35 18.79 4.24 12.17
N VAL A 36 18.94 2.94 12.42
CA VAL A 36 20.01 2.11 11.84
C VAL A 36 19.50 1.41 10.58
N ALA A 37 19.02 2.20 9.64
CA ALA A 37 18.71 1.68 8.32
C ALA A 37 19.99 1.72 7.47
N SER A 38 20.41 0.58 6.99
CA SER A 38 21.46 0.39 6.01
C SER A 38 21.30 1.37 4.84
N GLU A 39 22.37 2.07 4.49
CA GLU A 39 22.46 2.82 3.23
C GLU A 39 22.40 1.85 2.04
N THR A 40 21.19 1.40 1.72
CA THR A 40 20.96 0.73 0.45
C THR A 40 20.98 1.83 -0.62
N THR A 41 22.01 1.89 -1.40
CA THR A 41 22.12 2.78 -2.57
C THR A 41 21.07 2.36 -3.60
N VAL A 42 19.85 2.92 -3.47
CA VAL A 42 18.80 2.79 -4.48
C VAL A 42 19.30 3.53 -5.73
N LYS A 43 19.61 2.80 -6.79
CA LYS A 43 20.01 3.38 -8.07
C LYS A 43 18.82 4.13 -8.68
N GLY A 44 18.86 5.44 -8.66
CA GLY A 44 17.88 6.33 -9.28
C GLY A 44 17.26 7.33 -8.31
N PRO A 45 16.70 8.43 -8.83
CA PRO A 45 16.06 9.44 -7.99
C PRO A 45 14.80 8.86 -7.31
N ARG A 46 14.73 8.98 -6.00
CA ARG A 46 13.47 8.77 -5.27
C ARG A 46 12.57 9.97 -5.46
N LEU A 47 11.28 9.70 -5.55
CA LEU A 47 10.28 10.75 -5.46
C LEU A 47 10.29 11.29 -4.03
N SER A 48 10.45 12.61 -3.88
CA SER A 48 10.37 13.26 -2.57
C SER A 48 8.92 13.59 -2.25
N LEU A 49 8.53 13.39 -0.99
CA LEU A 49 7.26 13.95 -0.48
C LEU A 49 7.42 15.48 -0.38
N VAL A 50 6.51 16.21 -1.01
CA VAL A 50 6.36 17.65 -0.80
C VAL A 50 5.35 17.84 0.33
N ALA A 51 5.84 17.92 1.56
CA ALA A 51 5.00 17.86 2.76
C ALA A 51 4.09 19.09 2.97
N ASP A 52 4.40 20.23 2.35
CA ASP A 52 3.76 21.51 2.70
C ASP A 52 2.74 22.03 1.67
N GLN A 53 2.36 21.19 0.70
CA GLN A 53 1.36 21.60 -0.30
C GLN A 53 0.05 20.83 -0.09
N PRO A 54 -1.11 21.51 -0.16
CA PRO A 54 -2.41 20.86 -0.08
C PRO A 54 -2.57 19.88 -1.26
N ILE A 55 -3.04 18.66 -0.97
CA ILE A 55 -3.34 17.67 -2.00
C ILE A 55 -4.52 18.16 -2.83
N LYS A 56 -4.29 18.32 -4.14
CA LYS A 56 -5.31 18.78 -5.09
C LYS A 56 -5.88 17.67 -5.94
N ASN A 57 -5.08 16.65 -6.22
CA ASN A 57 -5.45 15.53 -7.08
C ASN A 57 -4.98 14.22 -6.47
N ILE A 58 -5.78 13.17 -6.64
CA ILE A 58 -5.45 11.81 -6.21
C ILE A 58 -5.53 10.92 -7.44
N ILE A 59 -4.48 10.16 -7.71
CA ILE A 59 -4.46 9.09 -8.70
C ILE A 59 -4.34 7.77 -7.93
N PHE A 60 -5.39 6.95 -7.99
CA PHE A 60 -5.43 5.64 -7.38
C PHE A 60 -5.20 4.59 -8.46
N MET A 61 -4.10 3.82 -8.34
CA MET A 61 -3.70 2.83 -9.34
C MET A 61 -3.81 1.43 -8.72
N ILE A 62 -4.53 0.55 -9.39
CA ILE A 62 -4.79 -0.81 -8.92
C ILE A 62 -4.22 -1.78 -9.94
N GLY A 63 -3.40 -2.72 -9.49
CA GLY A 63 -3.01 -3.90 -10.26
C GLY A 63 -3.85 -5.08 -9.80
N ASP A 64 -4.93 -5.39 -10.54
CA ASP A 64 -5.79 -6.52 -10.24
C ASP A 64 -5.01 -7.84 -10.34
N GLY A 65 -5.12 -8.66 -9.29
CA GLY A 65 -4.38 -9.92 -9.17
C GLY A 65 -2.85 -9.75 -9.07
N THR A 66 -2.35 -8.51 -8.87
CA THR A 66 -0.92 -8.22 -8.84
C THR A 66 -0.35 -8.40 -7.43
N GLY A 67 0.29 -9.52 -7.19
CA GLY A 67 1.05 -9.79 -5.97
C GLY A 67 2.55 -9.54 -6.14
N ILE A 68 3.32 -9.90 -5.12
CA ILE A 68 4.79 -9.72 -5.09
C ILE A 68 5.47 -10.47 -6.25
N ALA A 69 4.98 -11.68 -6.59
CA ALA A 69 5.54 -12.48 -7.68
C ALA A 69 5.37 -11.80 -9.05
N GLN A 70 4.22 -11.18 -9.30
CA GLN A 70 3.94 -10.45 -10.54
C GLN A 70 4.80 -9.19 -10.63
N LEU A 71 4.94 -8.44 -9.53
CA LEU A 71 5.82 -7.27 -9.48
C LEU A 71 7.28 -7.67 -9.74
N TYR A 72 7.76 -8.76 -9.14
CA TYR A 72 9.13 -9.22 -9.34
C TYR A 72 9.37 -9.73 -10.77
N SER A 73 8.41 -10.45 -11.34
CA SER A 73 8.48 -10.88 -12.74
C SER A 73 8.53 -9.70 -13.69
N GLY A 74 7.70 -8.67 -13.46
CA GLY A 74 7.74 -7.42 -14.22
C GLY A 74 9.07 -6.68 -14.07
N GLN A 75 9.63 -6.64 -12.86
CA GLN A 75 10.96 -6.06 -12.62
C GLN A 75 12.03 -6.77 -13.43
N LEU A 76 12.08 -8.10 -13.37
CA LEU A 76 13.09 -8.88 -14.10
C LEU A 76 13.00 -8.63 -15.61
N GLN A 77 11.79 -8.55 -16.16
CA GLN A 77 11.55 -8.34 -17.59
C GLN A 77 11.91 -6.93 -18.04
N GLU A 78 11.51 -5.89 -17.30
CA GLU A 78 11.64 -4.50 -17.73
C GLU A 78 12.99 -3.89 -17.39
N VAL A 79 13.55 -4.20 -16.23
CA VAL A 79 14.73 -3.49 -15.68
C VAL A 79 15.82 -4.44 -15.16
N GLY A 80 15.61 -5.75 -15.22
CA GLY A 80 16.54 -6.75 -14.73
C GLY A 80 16.58 -6.86 -13.18
N PRO A 81 17.42 -7.78 -12.65
CA PRO A 81 17.44 -8.09 -11.21
C PRO A 81 17.91 -6.92 -10.33
N ASP A 82 18.78 -6.06 -10.86
CA ASP A 82 19.37 -4.91 -10.15
C ASP A 82 18.59 -3.61 -10.37
N GLY A 83 17.55 -3.63 -11.21
CA GLY A 83 16.74 -2.47 -11.53
C GLY A 83 15.56 -2.27 -10.57
N TYR A 84 14.84 -1.17 -10.74
CA TYR A 84 13.65 -0.83 -9.96
C TYR A 84 12.53 -0.34 -10.87
N LEU A 85 11.35 -0.89 -10.71
CA LEU A 85 10.13 -0.33 -11.30
C LEU A 85 9.82 1.04 -10.69
N HIS A 86 9.07 1.88 -11.42
CA HIS A 86 8.65 3.19 -10.91
C HIS A 86 7.88 3.09 -9.59
N ALA A 87 6.99 2.10 -9.45
CA ALA A 87 6.23 1.85 -8.22
C ALA A 87 7.12 1.57 -7.00
N GLN A 88 8.25 0.88 -7.19
CA GLN A 88 9.22 0.58 -6.13
C GLN A 88 10.03 1.80 -5.67
N ARG A 89 9.95 2.92 -6.40
CA ARG A 89 10.62 4.20 -6.07
C ARG A 89 9.72 5.14 -5.28
N LEU A 90 8.47 4.78 -5.04
CA LEU A 90 7.55 5.57 -4.21
C LEU A 90 8.10 5.69 -2.79
N PRO A 91 7.91 6.85 -2.13
CA PRO A 91 8.55 7.15 -0.85
C PRO A 91 7.95 6.35 0.32
N ILE A 92 6.74 5.86 0.17
CA ILE A 92 6.01 5.11 1.21
C ILE A 92 5.57 3.77 0.62
N THR A 93 5.76 2.70 1.39
CA THR A 93 5.29 1.35 1.08
C THR A 93 4.56 0.79 2.30
N GLY A 94 3.48 0.06 2.06
CA GLY A 94 2.71 -0.63 3.10
C GLY A 94 2.37 -2.05 2.68
N ILE A 95 1.88 -2.83 3.63
CA ILE A 95 1.37 -4.19 3.42
C ILE A 95 -0.07 -4.24 3.93
N VAL A 96 -0.94 -4.87 3.18
CA VAL A 96 -2.35 -5.03 3.53
C VAL A 96 -2.74 -6.50 3.55
N LYS A 97 -3.69 -6.86 4.41
CA LYS A 97 -4.32 -8.18 4.42
C LYS A 97 -5.47 -8.16 3.42
N THR A 98 -5.42 -9.03 2.43
CA THR A 98 -6.34 -9.01 1.28
C THR A 98 -7.50 -9.98 1.37
N HIS A 99 -7.56 -10.88 2.37
CA HIS A 99 -8.64 -11.87 2.49
C HIS A 99 -10.04 -11.21 2.54
N ALA A 100 -11.02 -11.86 1.91
CA ALA A 100 -12.43 -11.47 2.00
C ALA A 100 -13.01 -11.77 3.39
N ASP A 101 -14.27 -11.43 3.63
CA ASP A 101 -14.91 -11.73 4.91
C ASP A 101 -15.30 -13.22 5.01
N ASP A 102 -15.69 -13.81 3.89
CA ASP A 102 -16.12 -15.21 3.76
C ASP A 102 -15.03 -16.18 3.28
N ASP A 103 -13.88 -15.68 2.77
CA ASP A 103 -12.84 -16.53 2.20
C ASP A 103 -11.43 -15.98 2.47
N LEU A 104 -10.45 -16.88 2.57
CA LEU A 104 -9.04 -16.53 2.69
C LEU A 104 -8.46 -15.91 1.41
N ILE A 105 -9.08 -16.16 0.27
CA ILE A 105 -8.70 -15.64 -1.04
C ILE A 105 -9.76 -14.65 -1.49
N THR A 106 -9.36 -13.39 -1.64
CA THR A 106 -10.23 -12.33 -2.16
C THR A 106 -10.44 -12.47 -3.66
N ASP A 107 -11.62 -12.06 -4.14
CA ASP A 107 -11.83 -11.73 -5.54
C ASP A 107 -11.68 -10.22 -5.79
N SER A 108 -11.90 -9.79 -7.03
CA SER A 108 -11.81 -8.36 -7.39
C SER A 108 -12.92 -7.52 -6.75
N ALA A 109 -14.09 -8.11 -6.50
CA ALA A 109 -15.26 -7.38 -5.96
C ALA A 109 -15.07 -7.04 -4.49
N SER A 110 -14.76 -8.04 -3.66
CA SER A 110 -14.48 -7.83 -2.24
C SER A 110 -13.22 -6.97 -2.03
N GLY A 111 -12.19 -7.15 -2.88
CA GLY A 111 -11.00 -6.30 -2.90
C GLY A 111 -11.34 -4.85 -3.23
N ALA A 112 -12.13 -4.59 -4.28
CA ALA A 112 -12.59 -3.26 -4.67
C ALA A 112 -13.38 -2.58 -3.55
N THR A 113 -14.32 -3.29 -2.93
CA THR A 113 -15.07 -2.79 -1.78
C THR A 113 -14.13 -2.44 -0.62
N ALA A 114 -13.13 -3.28 -0.33
CA ALA A 114 -12.21 -3.03 0.77
C ALA A 114 -11.41 -1.73 0.59
N TYR A 115 -10.86 -1.45 -0.58
CA TYR A 115 -10.10 -0.21 -0.77
C TYR A 115 -10.97 1.03 -1.07
N SER A 116 -12.19 0.85 -1.57
CA SER A 116 -13.07 2.00 -1.87
C SER A 116 -13.93 2.42 -0.68
N CYS A 117 -14.38 1.48 0.16
CA CYS A 117 -15.23 1.74 1.31
C CYS A 117 -14.51 1.58 2.67
N GLY A 118 -13.34 0.94 2.70
CA GLY A 118 -12.59 0.71 3.94
C GLY A 118 -13.14 -0.43 4.82
N ILE A 119 -13.99 -1.29 4.26
CA ILE A 119 -14.62 -2.43 4.95
C ILE A 119 -14.32 -3.73 4.23
N LYS A 120 -14.37 -4.85 4.95
CA LYS A 120 -14.37 -6.17 4.33
C LYS A 120 -15.79 -6.58 3.97
N THR A 121 -15.88 -7.39 2.90
CA THR A 121 -17.14 -7.99 2.46
C THR A 121 -16.89 -9.37 1.86
N ASN A 122 -17.97 -10.07 1.52
CA ASN A 122 -17.92 -11.38 0.88
C ASN A 122 -17.46 -11.27 -0.57
N ASN A 123 -16.87 -12.34 -1.10
CA ASN A 123 -16.53 -12.43 -2.51
C ASN A 123 -17.79 -12.20 -3.38
N GLY A 124 -17.60 -11.50 -4.51
CA GLY A 124 -18.68 -11.12 -5.43
C GLY A 124 -19.48 -9.87 -5.02
N VAL A 125 -19.26 -9.31 -3.84
CA VAL A 125 -20.01 -8.15 -3.33
C VAL A 125 -19.28 -6.83 -3.62
N ILE A 126 -20.02 -5.86 -4.16
CA ILE A 126 -19.48 -4.52 -4.51
C ILE A 126 -20.25 -3.46 -3.74
N ALA A 127 -19.52 -2.56 -3.08
CA ALA A 127 -20.03 -1.40 -2.35
C ALA A 127 -21.11 -1.72 -1.30
N GLN A 128 -21.02 -2.92 -0.72
CA GLN A 128 -21.87 -3.37 0.39
C GLN A 128 -21.01 -4.13 1.40
N ASP A 129 -21.42 -4.14 2.65
CA ASP A 129 -20.84 -5.01 3.67
C ASP A 129 -21.33 -6.47 3.51
N SER A 130 -20.87 -7.38 4.38
CA SER A 130 -21.26 -8.78 4.37
C SER A 130 -22.74 -9.02 4.75
N GLU A 131 -23.43 -8.02 5.30
CA GLU A 131 -24.85 -8.02 5.63
C GLU A 131 -25.72 -7.42 4.53
N GLY A 132 -25.12 -6.86 3.46
CA GLY A 132 -25.82 -6.24 2.34
C GLY A 132 -26.14 -4.75 2.53
N ASN A 133 -25.57 -4.10 3.55
CA ASN A 133 -25.74 -2.66 3.72
C ASN A 133 -24.80 -1.92 2.78
N GLU A 134 -25.29 -0.88 2.10
CA GLU A 134 -24.50 -0.04 1.21
C GLU A 134 -23.43 0.76 1.97
N CYS A 135 -22.24 0.90 1.37
CA CYS A 135 -21.17 1.70 1.91
C CYS A 135 -20.82 2.88 0.97
N VAL A 136 -20.40 4.00 1.55
CA VAL A 136 -19.97 5.18 0.79
C VAL A 136 -18.56 4.94 0.25
N THR A 137 -18.41 5.09 -1.04
CA THR A 137 -17.13 4.87 -1.74
C THR A 137 -16.22 6.10 -1.72
N LEU A 138 -14.92 5.89 -1.95
CA LEU A 138 -13.95 6.97 -2.12
C LEU A 138 -14.34 7.94 -3.24
N MET A 139 -14.95 7.45 -4.32
CA MET A 139 -15.40 8.33 -5.42
C MET A 139 -16.55 9.23 -5.00
N GLU A 140 -17.51 8.71 -4.25
CA GLU A 140 -18.62 9.51 -3.70
C GLU A 140 -18.10 10.54 -2.70
N LEU A 141 -17.18 10.16 -1.82
CA LEU A 141 -16.52 11.11 -0.90
C LEU A 141 -15.77 12.21 -1.64
N ALA A 142 -15.06 11.87 -2.72
CA ALA A 142 -14.36 12.83 -3.55
C ALA A 142 -15.34 13.80 -4.23
N GLN A 143 -16.47 13.31 -4.75
CA GLN A 143 -17.52 14.13 -5.35
C GLN A 143 -18.18 15.06 -4.31
N GLN A 144 -18.45 14.55 -3.10
CA GLN A 144 -18.97 15.37 -2.00
C GLN A 144 -17.99 16.48 -1.60
N ALA A 145 -16.68 16.22 -1.72
CA ALA A 145 -15.63 17.22 -1.52
C ALA A 145 -15.43 18.18 -2.72
N GLY A 146 -16.27 18.11 -3.76
CA GLY A 146 -16.23 18.95 -4.94
C GLY A 146 -15.14 18.54 -5.96
N MET A 147 -14.50 17.40 -5.82
CA MET A 147 -13.51 16.88 -6.76
C MET A 147 -14.21 16.30 -8.00
N LYS A 148 -13.53 16.34 -9.14
CA LYS A 148 -13.93 15.59 -10.33
C LYS A 148 -13.39 14.17 -10.23
N THR A 149 -14.19 13.19 -10.62
CA THR A 149 -13.83 11.77 -10.59
C THR A 149 -13.83 11.18 -11.99
N GLY A 150 -13.06 10.13 -12.19
CA GLY A 150 -13.01 9.40 -13.46
C GLY A 150 -12.39 8.03 -13.29
N LEU A 151 -12.74 7.11 -14.17
CA LEU A 151 -12.25 5.73 -14.23
C LEU A 151 -11.54 5.49 -15.54
N VAL A 152 -10.42 4.78 -15.48
CA VAL A 152 -9.71 4.25 -16.65
C VAL A 152 -9.37 2.80 -16.33
N ALA A 153 -9.74 1.87 -17.18
CA ALA A 153 -9.50 0.45 -16.97
C ALA A 153 -9.04 -0.22 -18.27
N THR A 154 -8.28 -1.29 -18.14
CA THR A 154 -7.93 -2.20 -19.25
C THR A 154 -8.99 -3.28 -19.50
N SER A 155 -9.94 -3.40 -18.57
CA SER A 155 -11.16 -4.22 -18.67
C SER A 155 -12.37 -3.34 -19.04
N GLY A 156 -13.57 -3.95 -19.13
CA GLY A 156 -14.82 -3.16 -19.17
C GLY A 156 -14.98 -2.35 -17.89
N VAL A 157 -15.46 -1.11 -18.01
CA VAL A 157 -15.68 -0.22 -16.85
C VAL A 157 -16.77 -0.72 -15.89
N THR A 158 -17.53 -1.71 -16.30
CA THR A 158 -18.52 -2.41 -15.46
C THR A 158 -17.95 -3.67 -14.79
N HIS A 159 -16.65 -3.93 -14.94
CA HIS A 159 -15.96 -4.97 -14.18
C HIS A 159 -15.85 -4.57 -12.70
N ALA A 160 -15.67 -5.55 -11.82
CA ALA A 160 -15.66 -5.31 -10.38
C ALA A 160 -14.54 -4.37 -9.91
N THR A 161 -13.37 -4.40 -10.56
CA THR A 161 -12.21 -3.59 -10.16
C THR A 161 -12.42 -2.08 -10.37
N PRO A 162 -12.95 -1.60 -11.52
CA PRO A 162 -13.28 -0.18 -11.69
C PRO A 162 -14.52 0.22 -10.95
#